data_e748f4b4ea24e25a370c1ef6f5eadcad
#
_entry.id   e748f4b4ea24e25a370c1ef6f5eadcad
#
_cell.length_a   1.000
_cell.length_b   1.000
_cell.length_c   1.000
_cell.angle_alpha   90.00
_cell.angle_beta   90.00
_cell.angle_gamma   90.00
#
_symmetry.space_group_name_H-M   'P 1'
#
loop_
_entity.id
_entity.type
_entity.pdbx_description
1 polymer ?
#
loop_
_entity_poly.entity_id
_entity_poly.type
_entity_poly.pdbx_seq_one_letter_code
_entity_poly.pdbx_strand_id
1 'polypeptide(L)'
;MKIRPVILCGGSGTRLWPNQKNYQAKQFINFGNWTLLGKTLERIKKKIFDAPIISTNYKYLKEIKKHLRKHKIKKYKIVLEPAKMNTGPAILASSLIKDIPYSQPLLFLSADHLMERQNIFYKEIKRYQKYLSDKNIFIFGIKPTMPSSEFGYFLTKKKKKIDQVIKFIEKPSKSIAKSLIAKKGYWNSGMFFIRKNSIINNFKKHQLTTYKYCQKAVLKSKHIKNIYYLDKNEFIKSTPKSFDHAVLEKTKEINAIKLNIPWSDLGSWQEICKMFDKNKKNLIKKKNIFYRPWGRYINLFSGKNFLIKELYVKPNGILSLQKHFHRSEHWLITQGLPKITLNKKKFTKKINESVFVQKGTIHRIENPNKKPVKIIEAQLGSILKETDIVRYQDIYGRVK
;
A
#
# COMPACT_ATOMS: atom_id res chain seq x y z
N MET A 1 -1.55 11.35 28.48
CA MET A 1 -2.29 11.85 27.30
C MET A 1 -2.48 10.70 26.32
N LYS A 2 -3.67 10.52 25.72
CA LYS A 2 -3.92 9.51 24.70
C LYS A 2 -3.20 9.85 23.40
N ILE A 3 -2.85 8.83 22.65
CA ILE A 3 -2.19 8.95 21.34
C ILE A 3 -3.26 9.17 20.26
N ARG A 4 -3.11 10.14 19.40
CA ARG A 4 -4.04 10.38 18.30
C ARG A 4 -3.52 9.75 17.01
N PRO A 5 -4.19 8.73 16.48
CA PRO A 5 -3.83 8.16 15.18
C PRO A 5 -4.16 9.14 14.05
N VAL A 6 -3.26 9.25 13.09
CA VAL A 6 -3.48 9.95 11.82
C VAL A 6 -3.27 8.92 10.70
N ILE A 7 -4.35 8.56 10.01
CA ILE A 7 -4.32 7.56 8.95
C ILE A 7 -4.18 8.28 7.60
N LEU A 8 -3.06 8.06 6.93
CA LEU A 8 -2.80 8.59 5.60
C LEU A 8 -3.46 7.68 4.55
N CYS A 9 -4.54 8.15 3.94
CA CYS A 9 -5.40 7.39 3.04
C CYS A 9 -5.57 8.08 1.67
N GLY A 10 -4.56 8.84 1.23
CA GLY A 10 -4.55 9.56 -0.05
C GLY A 10 -3.97 8.76 -1.22
N GLY A 11 -3.31 7.64 -0.95
CA GLY A 11 -2.65 6.82 -1.96
C GLY A 11 -3.62 6.23 -2.98
N SER A 12 -3.23 6.26 -4.25
CA SER A 12 -4.03 5.71 -5.35
C SER A 12 -3.78 4.23 -5.62
N GLY A 13 -2.63 3.67 -5.16
CA GLY A 13 -2.29 2.26 -5.40
C GLY A 13 -2.00 1.92 -6.87
N THR A 14 -1.58 2.91 -7.67
CA THR A 14 -1.34 2.77 -9.12
C THR A 14 -0.34 1.66 -9.49
N ARG A 15 0.58 1.33 -8.59
CA ARG A 15 1.54 0.22 -8.82
C ARG A 15 0.86 -1.14 -9.00
N LEU A 16 -0.30 -1.37 -8.37
CA LEU A 16 -1.09 -2.59 -8.57
C LEU A 16 -1.93 -2.56 -9.85
N TRP A 17 -2.23 -1.36 -10.35
CA TRP A 17 -3.12 -1.13 -11.48
C TRP A 17 -2.50 -0.16 -12.49
N PRO A 18 -1.34 -0.48 -13.06
CA PRO A 18 -0.76 0.38 -14.08
C PRO A 18 -1.72 0.50 -15.27
N ASN A 19 -1.92 1.73 -15.75
CA ASN A 19 -2.74 2.05 -16.92
C ASN A 19 -4.27 1.87 -16.80
N GLN A 20 -4.82 1.69 -15.60
CA GLN A 20 -6.28 1.67 -15.41
C GLN A 20 -6.84 3.04 -15.01
N LYS A 21 -7.85 3.53 -15.73
CA LYS A 21 -8.56 4.79 -15.39
C LYS A 21 -9.54 4.61 -14.19
N ASN A 22 -10.19 3.45 -14.08
CA ASN A 22 -11.22 3.16 -13.06
C ASN A 22 -10.83 1.97 -12.18
N TYR A 23 -9.87 2.18 -11.28
CA TYR A 23 -9.44 1.14 -10.33
C TYR A 23 -9.84 1.48 -8.90
N GLN A 24 -10.03 0.45 -8.11
CA GLN A 24 -10.22 0.58 -6.67
C GLN A 24 -8.86 0.80 -5.98
N ALA A 25 -8.72 1.87 -5.22
CA ALA A 25 -7.49 2.13 -4.50
C ALA A 25 -7.18 0.98 -3.52
N LYS A 26 -5.90 0.64 -3.40
CA LYS A 26 -5.38 -0.55 -2.69
C LYS A 26 -5.96 -0.73 -1.29
N GLN A 27 -6.08 0.34 -0.53
CA GLN A 27 -6.61 0.31 0.85
C GLN A 27 -8.06 -0.15 0.96
N PHE A 28 -8.83 -0.09 -0.14
CA PHE A 28 -10.23 -0.50 -0.19
C PHE A 28 -10.47 -1.86 -0.84
N ILE A 29 -9.42 -2.49 -1.40
CA ILE A 29 -9.54 -3.84 -1.97
C ILE A 29 -10.05 -4.78 -0.88
N ASN A 30 -11.10 -5.53 -1.22
CA ASN A 30 -11.68 -6.52 -0.32
C ASN A 30 -10.95 -7.87 -0.48
N PHE A 31 -10.23 -8.27 0.54
CA PHE A 31 -9.54 -9.55 0.62
C PHE A 31 -10.41 -10.61 1.34
N GLY A 32 -11.58 -10.88 0.79
CA GLY A 32 -12.60 -11.74 1.41
C GLY A 32 -13.46 -10.95 2.40
N ASN A 33 -13.15 -11.00 3.68
CA ASN A 33 -13.95 -10.34 4.72
C ASN A 33 -13.33 -9.06 5.26
N TRP A 34 -12.15 -8.64 4.77
CA TRP A 34 -11.40 -7.52 5.30
C TRP A 34 -10.76 -6.66 4.20
N THR A 35 -10.37 -5.44 4.56
CA THR A 35 -9.61 -4.51 3.72
C THR A 35 -8.40 -4.02 4.51
N LEU A 36 -7.38 -3.45 3.83
CA LEU A 36 -6.21 -2.89 4.51
C LEU A 36 -6.59 -1.72 5.42
N LEU A 37 -7.44 -0.83 4.94
CA LEU A 37 -7.99 0.23 5.79
C LEU A 37 -8.74 -0.35 6.99
N GLY A 38 -9.55 -1.40 6.78
CA GLY A 38 -10.26 -2.09 7.86
C GLY A 38 -9.32 -2.61 8.94
N LYS A 39 -8.22 -3.28 8.56
CA LYS A 39 -7.17 -3.74 9.50
C LYS A 39 -6.51 -2.58 10.24
N THR A 40 -6.29 -1.45 9.58
CA THR A 40 -5.73 -0.26 10.21
C THR A 40 -6.73 0.36 11.20
N LEU A 41 -8.03 0.43 10.87
CA LEU A 41 -9.07 0.90 11.78
C LEU A 41 -9.23 -0.01 13.01
N GLU A 42 -9.16 -1.34 12.85
CA GLU A 42 -9.18 -2.29 13.98
C GLU A 42 -7.98 -2.06 14.92
N ARG A 43 -6.80 -1.81 14.37
CA ARG A 43 -5.57 -1.55 15.15
C ARG A 43 -5.70 -0.36 16.08
N ILE A 44 -6.48 0.65 15.74
CA ILE A 44 -6.60 1.86 16.54
C ILE A 44 -7.77 1.86 17.54
N LYS A 45 -8.49 0.76 17.72
CA LYS A 45 -9.62 0.66 18.68
C LYS A 45 -9.21 0.53 20.15
N LYS A 46 -7.92 0.33 20.44
CA LYS A 46 -7.44 0.20 21.84
C LYS A 46 -7.61 1.51 22.61
N LYS A 47 -7.89 1.40 23.92
CA LYS A 47 -8.13 2.55 24.84
C LYS A 47 -6.97 3.55 24.92
N ILE A 48 -5.76 3.17 24.49
CA ILE A 48 -4.59 4.06 24.44
C ILE A 48 -4.72 5.13 23.35
N PHE A 49 -5.60 4.91 22.37
CA PHE A 49 -5.80 5.84 21.26
C PHE A 49 -6.98 6.80 21.52
N ASP A 50 -6.82 7.99 21.00
CA ASP A 50 -7.87 9.00 20.87
C ASP A 50 -8.59 8.85 19.51
N ALA A 51 -9.62 9.67 19.28
CA ALA A 51 -10.35 9.73 18.00
C ALA A 51 -9.38 9.94 16.82
N PRO A 52 -9.40 9.08 15.78
CA PRO A 52 -8.46 9.19 14.67
C PRO A 52 -8.77 10.38 13.77
N ILE A 53 -7.72 10.83 13.07
CA ILE A 53 -7.79 11.70 11.91
C ILE A 53 -7.55 10.86 10.68
N ILE A 54 -8.38 11.02 9.64
CA ILE A 54 -8.17 10.38 8.33
C ILE A 54 -7.82 11.47 7.31
N SER A 55 -6.58 11.47 6.82
CA SER A 55 -6.18 12.34 5.70
C SER A 55 -6.42 11.63 4.39
N THR A 56 -7.19 12.24 3.49
CA THR A 56 -7.61 11.58 2.27
C THR A 56 -8.02 12.55 1.17
N ASN A 57 -8.06 12.07 -0.08
CA ASN A 57 -8.62 12.83 -1.19
C ASN A 57 -10.15 12.80 -1.17
N TYR A 58 -10.77 13.87 -1.67
CA TYR A 58 -12.23 14.03 -1.76
C TYR A 58 -12.95 12.83 -2.39
N LYS A 59 -12.39 12.25 -3.45
CA LYS A 59 -12.98 11.09 -4.15
C LYS A 59 -13.18 9.86 -3.28
N TYR A 60 -12.45 9.73 -2.18
CA TYR A 60 -12.53 8.57 -1.28
C TYR A 60 -13.45 8.79 -0.07
N LEU A 61 -14.04 9.97 0.10
CA LEU A 61 -14.85 10.31 1.26
C LEU A 61 -16.00 9.31 1.51
N LYS A 62 -16.70 8.90 0.45
CA LYS A 62 -17.82 7.94 0.53
C LYS A 62 -17.35 6.57 1.05
N GLU A 63 -16.24 6.05 0.50
CA GLU A 63 -15.68 4.77 0.92
C GLU A 63 -15.13 4.81 2.35
N ILE A 64 -14.48 5.91 2.76
CA ILE A 64 -14.00 6.09 4.14
C ILE A 64 -15.16 6.10 5.12
N LYS A 65 -16.22 6.87 4.86
CA LYS A 65 -17.42 6.88 5.72
C LYS A 65 -18.05 5.50 5.87
N LYS A 66 -18.08 4.70 4.78
CA LYS A 66 -18.57 3.31 4.80
C LYS A 66 -17.71 2.43 5.70
N HIS A 67 -16.37 2.54 5.61
CA HIS A 67 -15.44 1.78 6.46
C HIS A 67 -15.54 2.18 7.92
N LEU A 68 -15.60 3.48 8.23
CA LEU A 68 -15.76 3.97 9.60
C LEU A 68 -17.04 3.42 10.24
N ARG A 69 -18.17 3.44 9.51
CA ARG A 69 -19.44 2.82 9.96
C ARG A 69 -19.31 1.32 10.18
N LYS A 70 -18.76 0.58 9.20
CA LYS A 70 -18.55 -0.87 9.28
C LYS A 70 -17.72 -1.27 10.50
N HIS A 71 -16.68 -0.47 10.82
CA HIS A 71 -15.79 -0.72 11.96
C HIS A 71 -16.23 -0.04 13.26
N LYS A 72 -17.46 0.54 13.30
CA LYS A 72 -18.05 1.18 14.50
C LYS A 72 -17.17 2.31 15.09
N ILE A 73 -16.43 3.05 14.27
CA ILE A 73 -15.67 4.22 14.70
C ILE A 73 -16.62 5.43 14.71
N LYS A 74 -17.11 5.79 15.90
CA LYS A 74 -18.11 6.87 16.07
C LYS A 74 -17.49 8.27 16.12
N LYS A 75 -16.32 8.43 16.78
CA LYS A 75 -15.60 9.70 16.91
C LYS A 75 -14.39 9.70 15.99
N TYR A 76 -14.29 10.66 15.07
CA TYR A 76 -13.19 10.80 14.11
C TYR A 76 -13.16 12.21 13.52
N LYS A 77 -12.07 12.59 12.89
CA LYS A 77 -11.97 13.76 12.00
C LYS A 77 -11.48 13.32 10.63
N ILE A 78 -11.94 13.98 9.58
CA ILE A 78 -11.48 13.75 8.20
C ILE A 78 -10.88 15.05 7.68
N VAL A 79 -9.68 14.98 7.14
CA VAL A 79 -9.02 16.06 6.40
C VAL A 79 -9.04 15.71 4.93
N LEU A 80 -9.75 16.51 4.15
CA LEU A 80 -9.90 16.31 2.70
C LEU A 80 -8.87 17.15 1.95
N GLU A 81 -7.94 16.45 1.33
CA GLU A 81 -6.91 17.00 0.47
C GLU A 81 -7.48 17.28 -0.93
N PRO A 82 -7.47 18.53 -1.41
CA PRO A 82 -8.04 18.88 -2.72
C PRO A 82 -7.15 18.44 -3.88
N ALA A 83 -5.87 18.17 -3.62
CA ALA A 83 -4.87 17.75 -4.60
C ALA A 83 -3.92 16.71 -4.01
N LYS A 84 -3.23 15.95 -4.89
CA LYS A 84 -2.24 14.95 -4.48
C LYS A 84 -0.88 15.65 -4.29
N MET A 85 -0.55 16.00 -3.06
CA MET A 85 0.67 16.75 -2.70
C MET A 85 1.70 15.92 -1.94
N ASN A 86 1.59 14.57 -1.96
CA ASN A 86 2.46 13.64 -1.23
C ASN A 86 2.26 13.68 0.30
N THR A 87 3.04 12.89 1.05
CA THR A 87 2.82 12.69 2.49
C THR A 87 3.23 13.87 3.38
N GLY A 88 4.16 14.71 2.94
CA GLY A 88 4.59 15.89 3.72
C GLY A 88 3.45 16.86 4.00
N PRO A 89 2.81 17.47 2.99
CA PRO A 89 1.66 18.34 3.18
C PRO A 89 0.47 17.68 3.89
N ALA A 90 0.21 16.37 3.63
CA ALA A 90 -0.85 15.61 4.29
C ALA A 90 -0.63 15.49 5.81
N ILE A 91 0.61 15.14 6.22
CA ILE A 91 1.02 15.06 7.63
C ILE A 91 0.89 16.43 8.29
N LEU A 92 1.42 17.47 7.66
CA LEU A 92 1.40 18.82 8.21
C LEU A 92 -0.03 19.36 8.35
N ALA A 93 -0.84 19.31 7.29
CA ALA A 93 -2.22 19.81 7.33
C ALA A 93 -3.06 19.07 8.38
N SER A 94 -2.91 17.73 8.47
CA SER A 94 -3.58 16.93 9.50
C SER A 94 -3.15 17.29 10.92
N SER A 95 -1.93 17.78 11.10
CA SER A 95 -1.42 18.24 12.39
C SER A 95 -1.88 19.65 12.75
N LEU A 96 -2.16 20.50 11.76
CA LEU A 96 -2.54 21.90 11.95
C LEU A 96 -4.02 22.11 12.24
N ILE A 97 -4.90 21.10 12.07
CA ILE A 97 -6.32 21.26 12.37
C ILE A 97 -6.53 21.70 13.81
N LYS A 98 -7.60 22.49 14.02
CA LYS A 98 -7.99 22.99 15.37
C LYS A 98 -8.26 21.82 16.33
N ASP A 99 -8.29 22.07 17.61
CA ASP A 99 -8.59 21.12 18.69
C ASP A 99 -7.57 19.97 18.88
N ILE A 100 -6.35 20.11 18.36
CA ILE A 100 -5.23 19.22 18.68
C ILE A 100 -4.22 20.01 19.52
N PRO A 101 -4.02 19.66 20.79
CA PRO A 101 -3.00 20.29 21.63
C PRO A 101 -1.59 20.16 21.02
N TYR A 102 -0.75 21.16 21.21
CA TYR A 102 0.64 21.14 20.69
C TYR A 102 1.46 19.97 21.24
N SER A 103 1.23 19.59 22.49
CA SER A 103 1.86 18.43 23.15
C SER A 103 1.29 17.08 22.72
N GLN A 104 0.21 17.04 21.90
CA GLN A 104 -0.47 15.81 21.51
C GLN A 104 0.48 14.85 20.78
N PRO A 105 0.64 13.62 21.28
CA PRO A 105 1.31 12.55 20.53
C PRO A 105 0.47 12.15 19.31
N LEU A 106 1.04 12.26 18.13
CA LEU A 106 0.43 11.83 16.86
C LEU A 106 1.13 10.58 16.37
N LEU A 107 0.35 9.58 15.97
CA LEU A 107 0.82 8.34 15.37
C LEU A 107 0.34 8.26 13.92
N PHE A 108 1.26 8.48 12.98
CA PHE A 108 0.96 8.39 11.55
C PHE A 108 1.04 6.95 11.08
N LEU A 109 0.00 6.51 10.41
CA LEU A 109 -0.18 5.15 9.88
C LEU A 109 -0.61 5.22 8.42
N SER A 110 -0.04 4.36 7.58
CA SER A 110 -0.56 4.15 6.23
C SER A 110 -1.85 3.31 6.28
N ALA A 111 -2.81 3.69 5.45
CA ALA A 111 -4.08 2.98 5.33
C ALA A 111 -3.97 1.62 4.62
N ASP A 112 -2.84 1.38 3.93
CA ASP A 112 -2.65 0.30 2.96
C ASP A 112 -1.52 -0.66 3.30
N HIS A 113 -0.96 -0.59 4.52
CA HIS A 113 0.05 -1.53 5.01
C HIS A 113 -0.57 -2.66 5.83
N LEU A 114 -0.08 -3.88 5.58
CA LEU A 114 -0.39 -5.03 6.41
C LEU A 114 0.62 -5.14 7.55
N MET A 115 0.12 -5.36 8.76
CA MET A 115 0.91 -5.57 9.95
C MET A 115 0.26 -6.66 10.80
N GLU A 116 1.05 -7.66 11.16
CA GLU A 116 0.67 -8.72 12.10
C GLU A 116 1.22 -8.44 13.51
N ARG A 117 0.92 -9.32 14.47
CA ARG A 117 1.42 -9.25 15.87
C ARG A 117 1.23 -7.88 16.52
N GLN A 118 0.02 -7.34 16.42
CA GLN A 118 -0.31 -5.98 16.89
C GLN A 118 0.02 -5.76 18.38
N ASN A 119 0.06 -6.81 19.20
CA ASN A 119 0.43 -6.68 20.62
C ASN A 119 1.85 -6.15 20.81
N ILE A 120 2.81 -6.56 19.97
CA ILE A 120 4.19 -6.05 19.98
C ILE A 120 4.18 -4.55 19.64
N PHE A 121 3.42 -4.16 18.62
CA PHE A 121 3.28 -2.76 18.23
C PHE A 121 2.74 -1.89 19.38
N TYR A 122 1.69 -2.33 20.08
CA TYR A 122 1.14 -1.58 21.23
C TYR A 122 2.12 -1.48 22.39
N LYS A 123 2.86 -2.58 22.69
CA LYS A 123 3.87 -2.60 23.74
C LYS A 123 4.97 -1.57 23.46
N GLU A 124 5.48 -1.55 22.22
CA GLU A 124 6.56 -0.62 21.86
C GLU A 124 6.07 0.84 21.83
N ILE A 125 4.88 1.15 21.31
CA ILE A 125 4.32 2.49 21.35
C ILE A 125 4.20 2.98 22.80
N LYS A 126 3.63 2.16 23.71
CA LYS A 126 3.49 2.49 25.12
C LYS A 126 4.85 2.72 25.78
N ARG A 127 5.85 1.88 25.44
CA ARG A 127 7.23 2.00 25.96
C ARG A 127 7.88 3.31 25.54
N TYR A 128 7.74 3.70 24.26
CA TYR A 128 8.43 4.87 23.72
C TYR A 128 7.66 6.18 23.90
N GLN A 129 6.38 6.16 24.26
CA GLN A 129 5.57 7.37 24.48
C GLN A 129 6.20 8.35 25.46
N LYS A 130 6.83 7.86 26.52
CA LYS A 130 7.50 8.68 27.55
C LYS A 130 8.76 9.41 27.05
N TYR A 131 9.33 8.98 25.95
CA TYR A 131 10.52 9.60 25.34
C TYR A 131 10.18 10.61 24.24
N LEU A 132 8.90 10.79 23.91
CA LEU A 132 8.48 11.82 22.97
C LEU A 132 8.72 13.21 23.55
N SER A 133 9.31 14.07 22.72
CA SER A 133 9.55 15.47 23.03
C SER A 133 9.19 16.36 21.83
N ASP A 134 9.22 17.66 22.03
CA ASP A 134 8.97 18.64 20.96
C ASP A 134 10.14 18.77 19.97
N LYS A 135 11.24 18.06 20.22
CA LYS A 135 12.43 18.06 19.36
C LYS A 135 12.57 16.80 18.53
N ASN A 136 12.07 15.64 18.99
CA ASN A 136 12.38 14.36 18.36
C ASN A 136 11.24 13.78 17.52
N ILE A 137 11.63 12.92 16.60
CA ILE A 137 10.77 12.12 15.73
C ILE A 137 11.10 10.66 15.97
N PHE A 138 10.11 9.81 16.21
CA PHE A 138 10.29 8.36 16.19
C PHE A 138 9.77 7.78 14.88
N ILE A 139 10.63 7.01 14.21
CA ILE A 139 10.29 6.23 13.03
C ILE A 139 10.27 4.74 13.35
N PHE A 140 9.45 3.97 12.64
CA PHE A 140 9.35 2.53 12.90
C PHE A 140 10.19 1.74 11.90
N GLY A 141 11.10 0.93 12.45
CA GLY A 141 12.02 0.09 11.69
C GLY A 141 11.55 -1.36 11.60
N ILE A 142 11.57 -1.89 10.41
CA ILE A 142 11.30 -3.31 10.13
C ILE A 142 12.60 -3.96 9.68
N LYS A 143 12.90 -5.17 10.19
CA LYS A 143 14.07 -5.93 9.75
C LYS A 143 13.91 -6.31 8.27
N PRO A 144 14.87 -5.92 7.40
CA PRO A 144 14.81 -6.25 5.99
C PRO A 144 14.88 -7.77 5.76
N THR A 145 14.08 -8.27 4.82
CA THR A 145 14.13 -9.67 4.38
C THR A 145 14.83 -9.83 3.05
N MET A 146 15.02 -8.73 2.31
CA MET A 146 15.72 -8.68 1.02
C MET A 146 16.17 -7.24 0.71
N PRO A 147 17.17 -7.04 -0.16
CA PRO A 147 17.51 -5.71 -0.65
C PRO A 147 16.41 -5.20 -1.60
N SER A 148 15.81 -4.05 -1.23
CA SER A 148 14.75 -3.39 -2.00
C SER A 148 15.10 -1.93 -2.24
N SER A 149 14.85 -1.42 -3.42
CA SER A 149 14.93 0.00 -3.76
C SER A 149 13.61 0.75 -3.55
N GLU A 150 12.57 0.07 -3.05
CA GLU A 150 11.25 0.66 -2.83
C GLU A 150 11.09 1.32 -1.46
N PHE A 151 11.98 1.01 -0.51
CA PHE A 151 11.90 1.46 0.88
C PHE A 151 13.06 2.39 1.24
N GLY A 152 12.80 3.30 2.19
CA GLY A 152 13.86 3.98 2.92
C GLY A 152 14.56 3.03 3.89
N TYR A 153 15.84 3.28 4.14
CA TYR A 153 16.68 2.55 5.08
C TYR A 153 17.28 3.48 6.11
N PHE A 154 17.51 2.94 7.30
CA PHE A 154 18.27 3.67 8.30
C PHE A 154 19.17 2.77 9.13
N LEU A 155 20.28 3.36 9.62
CA LEU A 155 21.18 2.78 10.60
C LEU A 155 20.98 3.45 11.94
N THR A 156 21.18 2.70 13.02
CA THR A 156 21.01 3.21 14.38
C THR A 156 22.26 2.99 15.24
N LYS A 157 22.47 3.91 16.19
CA LYS A 157 23.38 3.73 17.31
C LYS A 157 22.58 3.79 18.61
N LYS A 158 22.82 2.89 19.53
CA LYS A 158 22.16 2.89 20.84
C LYS A 158 22.65 4.08 21.66
N LYS A 159 21.73 4.90 22.15
CA LYS A 159 22.01 6.04 23.03
C LYS A 159 21.14 5.89 24.27
N LYS A 160 21.74 5.45 25.39
CA LYS A 160 21.00 5.11 26.62
C LYS A 160 19.90 4.07 26.35
N LYS A 161 18.62 4.44 26.53
CA LYS A 161 17.44 3.57 26.35
C LYS A 161 16.76 3.71 24.98
N ILE A 162 17.33 4.52 24.08
CA ILE A 162 16.75 4.88 22.78
C ILE A 162 17.75 4.52 21.67
N ASP A 163 17.26 4.10 20.53
CA ASP A 163 18.05 3.90 19.30
C ASP A 163 18.00 5.18 18.47
N GLN A 164 19.09 5.94 18.44
CA GLN A 164 19.20 7.14 17.59
C GLN A 164 19.51 6.73 16.15
N VAL A 165 18.83 7.34 15.19
CA VAL A 165 19.14 7.17 13.76
C VAL A 165 20.39 8.00 13.42
N ILE A 166 21.41 7.34 12.89
CA ILE A 166 22.68 7.96 12.51
C ILE A 166 22.82 8.16 10.99
N LYS A 167 22.04 7.42 10.22
CA LYS A 167 21.98 7.55 8.76
C LYS A 167 20.60 7.17 8.26
N PHE A 168 20.02 7.97 7.38
CA PHE A 168 18.76 7.72 6.69
C PHE A 168 18.97 7.90 5.19
N ILE A 169 18.47 6.97 4.38
CA ILE A 169 18.54 7.03 2.90
C ILE A 169 17.21 6.55 2.36
N GLU A 170 16.50 7.43 1.66
CA GLU A 170 15.26 7.08 0.99
C GLU A 170 15.54 6.40 -0.35
N LYS A 171 14.95 5.23 -0.57
CA LYS A 171 14.98 4.45 -1.82
C LYS A 171 16.38 4.30 -2.44
N PRO A 172 17.35 3.69 -1.72
CA PRO A 172 18.70 3.52 -2.23
C PRO A 172 18.73 2.55 -3.42
N SER A 173 19.83 2.56 -4.18
CA SER A 173 20.10 1.51 -5.17
C SER A 173 20.19 0.14 -4.49
N LYS A 174 20.01 -0.95 -5.26
CA LYS A 174 20.08 -2.31 -4.71
C LYS A 174 21.45 -2.62 -4.08
N SER A 175 22.54 -2.07 -4.62
CA SER A 175 23.89 -2.24 -4.08
C SER A 175 24.04 -1.57 -2.70
N ILE A 176 23.56 -0.31 -2.60
CA ILE A 176 23.55 0.42 -1.32
C ILE A 176 22.63 -0.29 -0.32
N ALA A 177 21.46 -0.77 -0.74
CA ALA A 177 20.54 -1.52 0.10
C ALA A 177 21.19 -2.79 0.69
N LYS A 178 21.96 -3.56 -0.12
CA LYS A 178 22.75 -4.71 0.37
C LYS A 178 23.76 -4.31 1.44
N SER A 179 24.52 -3.22 1.21
CA SER A 179 25.47 -2.69 2.18
C SER A 179 24.80 -2.25 3.50
N LEU A 180 23.65 -1.61 3.42
CA LEU A 180 22.88 -1.18 4.60
C LEU A 180 22.37 -2.39 5.40
N ILE A 181 21.92 -3.46 4.75
CA ILE A 181 21.50 -4.70 5.40
C ILE A 181 22.68 -5.37 6.11
N ALA A 182 23.85 -5.45 5.47
CA ALA A 182 25.07 -5.99 6.08
C ALA A 182 25.47 -5.22 7.35
N LYS A 183 25.21 -3.91 7.39
CA LYS A 183 25.39 -3.03 8.57
C LYS A 183 24.22 -3.08 9.55
N LYS A 184 23.38 -4.11 9.51
CA LYS A 184 22.19 -4.29 10.38
C LYS A 184 21.20 -3.13 10.29
N GLY A 185 21.02 -2.53 9.10
CA GLY A 185 20.05 -1.48 8.83
C GLY A 185 18.61 -2.00 8.85
N TYR A 186 17.68 -1.08 8.99
CA TYR A 186 16.24 -1.34 9.05
C TYR A 186 15.55 -0.64 7.88
N TRP A 187 14.45 -1.21 7.37
CA TRP A 187 13.52 -0.51 6.51
C TRP A 187 12.75 0.54 7.30
N ASN A 188 12.55 1.71 6.73
CA ASN A 188 11.57 2.67 7.20
C ASN A 188 10.17 2.20 6.78
N SER A 189 9.30 1.94 7.74
CA SER A 189 7.94 1.47 7.48
C SER A 189 6.96 2.56 7.03
N GLY A 190 7.39 3.82 6.98
CA GLY A 190 6.50 4.95 6.70
C GLY A 190 5.50 5.27 7.83
N MET A 191 5.73 4.70 9.02
CA MET A 191 4.99 5.05 10.24
C MET A 191 5.83 6.00 11.10
N PHE A 192 5.17 6.99 11.70
CA PHE A 192 5.85 8.02 12.50
C PHE A 192 5.12 8.25 13.81
N PHE A 193 5.88 8.45 14.89
CA PHE A 193 5.34 8.76 16.21
C PHE A 193 6.00 10.04 16.71
N ILE A 194 5.24 11.14 16.76
CA ILE A 194 5.76 12.49 16.86
C ILE A 194 4.78 13.36 17.64
N ARG A 195 5.25 14.31 18.45
CA ARG A 195 4.37 15.37 18.97
C ARG A 195 4.01 16.38 17.89
N LYS A 196 2.79 16.92 17.95
CA LYS A 196 2.34 17.97 17.03
C LYS A 196 3.34 19.11 16.92
N ASN A 197 3.87 19.59 18.05
CA ASN A 197 4.82 20.70 18.07
C ASN A 197 6.11 20.38 17.32
N SER A 198 6.65 19.15 17.47
CA SER A 198 7.83 18.70 16.74
C SER A 198 7.62 18.72 15.22
N ILE A 199 6.44 18.32 14.73
CA ILE A 199 6.09 18.38 13.30
C ILE A 199 6.14 19.82 12.81
N ILE A 200 5.45 20.73 13.50
CA ILE A 200 5.37 22.15 13.15
C ILE A 200 6.78 22.78 13.10
N ASN A 201 7.60 22.52 14.11
CA ASN A 201 8.95 23.04 14.21
C ASN A 201 9.85 22.54 13.06
N ASN A 202 9.77 21.26 12.72
CA ASN A 202 10.53 20.70 11.61
C ASN A 202 10.10 21.29 10.25
N PHE A 203 8.80 21.47 10.00
CA PHE A 203 8.33 22.10 8.77
C PHE A 203 8.68 23.59 8.72
N LYS A 204 8.58 24.33 9.81
CA LYS A 204 9.07 25.73 9.88
C LYS A 204 10.55 25.83 9.52
N LYS A 205 11.37 24.90 10.05
CA LYS A 205 12.82 24.89 9.85
C LYS A 205 13.22 24.46 8.45
N HIS A 206 12.62 23.42 7.90
CA HIS A 206 13.11 22.74 6.70
C HIS A 206 12.22 22.93 5.46
N GLN A 207 10.96 23.36 5.62
CA GLN A 207 9.95 23.45 4.56
C GLN A 207 9.01 24.63 4.81
N LEU A 208 9.56 25.83 4.99
CA LEU A 208 8.80 27.03 5.37
C LEU A 208 7.65 27.35 4.40
N THR A 209 7.88 27.19 3.09
CA THR A 209 6.84 27.37 2.06
C THR A 209 5.67 26.43 2.27
N THR A 210 5.95 25.13 2.46
CA THR A 210 4.92 24.12 2.74
C THR A 210 4.18 24.46 4.05
N TYR A 211 4.91 24.87 5.09
CA TYR A 211 4.30 25.29 6.35
C TYR A 211 3.30 26.43 6.17
N LYS A 212 3.75 27.55 5.53
CA LYS A 212 2.92 28.73 5.30
C LYS A 212 1.62 28.38 4.53
N TYR A 213 1.74 27.62 3.44
CA TYR A 213 0.59 27.32 2.59
C TYR A 213 -0.34 26.27 3.19
N CYS A 214 0.18 25.23 3.86
CA CYS A 214 -0.67 24.29 4.60
C CYS A 214 -1.40 24.98 5.77
N GLN A 215 -0.75 25.91 6.46
CA GLN A 215 -1.40 26.69 7.52
C GLN A 215 -2.54 27.53 6.96
N LYS A 216 -2.32 28.28 5.87
CA LYS A 216 -3.36 29.06 5.19
C LYS A 216 -4.50 28.15 4.70
N ALA A 217 -4.18 26.99 4.11
CA ALA A 217 -5.17 26.03 3.63
C ALA A 217 -6.07 25.47 4.76
N VAL A 218 -5.49 25.25 5.95
CA VAL A 218 -6.26 24.82 7.13
C VAL A 218 -7.08 25.98 7.72
N LEU A 219 -6.52 27.19 7.82
CA LEU A 219 -7.23 28.37 8.32
C LEU A 219 -8.46 28.74 7.47
N LYS A 220 -8.31 28.68 6.14
CA LYS A 220 -9.40 28.93 5.17
C LYS A 220 -10.27 27.70 4.89
N SER A 221 -10.04 26.58 5.60
CA SER A 221 -10.80 25.35 5.35
C SER A 221 -12.28 25.52 5.70
N LYS A 222 -13.17 25.00 4.85
CA LYS A 222 -14.57 24.81 5.19
C LYS A 222 -14.70 23.62 6.13
N HIS A 223 -15.31 23.86 7.29
CA HIS A 223 -15.51 22.84 8.31
C HIS A 223 -16.99 22.47 8.41
N ILE A 224 -17.33 21.22 8.08
CA ILE A 224 -18.69 20.70 8.17
C ILE A 224 -18.68 19.48 9.09
N LYS A 225 -19.29 19.58 10.26
CA LYS A 225 -19.26 18.54 11.32
C LYS A 225 -17.82 18.17 11.67
N ASN A 226 -17.41 16.93 11.34
CA ASN A 226 -16.08 16.37 11.61
C ASN A 226 -15.18 16.31 10.35
N ILE A 227 -15.50 17.06 9.31
CA ILE A 227 -14.80 17.08 8.04
C ILE A 227 -14.23 18.46 7.75
N TYR A 228 -12.91 18.51 7.53
CA TYR A 228 -12.15 19.69 7.10
C TYR A 228 -11.91 19.61 5.59
N TYR A 229 -12.51 20.52 4.84
CA TYR A 229 -12.27 20.70 3.41
C TYR A 229 -11.16 21.72 3.25
N LEU A 230 -9.93 21.29 3.03
CA LEU A 230 -8.79 22.21 2.87
C LEU A 230 -9.01 23.15 1.68
N ASP A 231 -8.60 24.41 1.85
CA ASP A 231 -8.65 25.38 0.75
C ASP A 231 -7.71 24.93 -0.37
N LYS A 232 -8.26 24.82 -1.59
CA LYS A 232 -7.54 24.31 -2.76
C LYS A 232 -6.44 25.27 -3.20
N ASN A 233 -6.75 26.56 -3.27
CA ASN A 233 -5.86 27.57 -3.83
C ASN A 233 -4.60 27.75 -2.97
N GLU A 234 -4.72 27.55 -1.67
CA GLU A 234 -3.57 27.59 -0.77
C GLU A 234 -2.85 26.23 -0.73
N PHE A 235 -3.58 25.11 -0.67
CA PHE A 235 -2.96 23.80 -0.51
C PHE A 235 -2.05 23.42 -1.68
N ILE A 236 -2.44 23.72 -2.92
CA ILE A 236 -1.66 23.42 -4.12
C ILE A 236 -0.34 24.18 -4.23
N LYS A 237 -0.19 25.29 -3.49
CA LYS A 237 1.06 26.08 -3.42
C LYS A 237 2.11 25.44 -2.50
N SER A 238 1.74 24.41 -1.72
CA SER A 238 2.70 23.66 -0.92
C SER A 238 3.61 22.81 -1.81
N THR A 239 4.81 22.48 -1.33
CA THR A 239 5.76 21.67 -2.10
C THR A 239 5.36 20.19 -2.04
N PRO A 240 5.16 19.48 -3.16
CA PRO A 240 4.69 18.09 -3.20
C PRO A 240 5.82 17.08 -2.88
N LYS A 241 6.30 17.07 -1.64
CA LYS A 241 7.36 16.18 -1.15
C LYS A 241 6.82 15.17 -0.14
N SER A 242 7.41 13.96 -0.11
CA SER A 242 7.17 13.02 0.99
C SER A 242 7.72 13.59 2.30
N PHE A 243 7.21 13.12 3.43
CA PHE A 243 7.73 13.49 4.75
C PHE A 243 9.19 13.08 4.93
N ASP A 244 9.57 11.97 4.31
CA ASP A 244 10.93 11.44 4.31
C ASP A 244 11.91 12.47 3.70
N HIS A 245 11.65 12.92 2.47
CA HIS A 245 12.47 13.95 1.79
C HIS A 245 12.29 15.36 2.37
N ALA A 246 11.11 15.67 2.90
CA ALA A 246 10.84 17.00 3.43
C ALA A 246 11.52 17.24 4.78
N VAL A 247 11.57 16.21 5.64
CA VAL A 247 11.98 16.32 7.04
C VAL A 247 13.04 15.30 7.41
N LEU A 248 12.82 13.97 7.19
CA LEU A 248 13.70 12.95 7.75
C LEU A 248 15.13 13.00 7.22
N GLU A 249 15.33 13.32 5.96
CA GLU A 249 16.69 13.49 5.39
C GLU A 249 17.42 14.73 5.91
N LYS A 250 16.73 15.68 6.53
CA LYS A 250 17.27 16.98 6.92
C LYS A 250 17.47 17.14 8.42
N THR A 251 16.76 16.36 9.24
CA THR A 251 16.86 16.48 10.69
C THR A 251 17.75 15.40 11.29
N LYS A 252 18.49 15.74 12.33
CA LYS A 252 19.29 14.80 13.12
C LYS A 252 18.54 14.25 14.36
N GLU A 253 17.35 14.76 14.62
CA GLU A 253 16.56 14.45 15.82
C GLU A 253 15.63 13.25 15.60
N ILE A 254 16.14 12.20 14.95
CA ILE A 254 15.39 10.98 14.64
C ILE A 254 15.79 9.85 15.56
N ASN A 255 14.82 9.18 16.13
CA ASN A 255 14.96 7.97 16.90
C ASN A 255 14.17 6.81 16.25
N ALA A 256 14.58 5.60 16.54
CA ALA A 256 13.97 4.41 15.95
C ALA A 256 13.20 3.58 16.98
N ILE A 257 12.05 3.07 16.59
CA ILE A 257 11.31 1.99 17.24
C ILE A 257 11.44 0.76 16.36
N LYS A 258 12.27 -0.20 16.78
CA LYS A 258 12.49 -1.43 16.03
C LYS A 258 11.36 -2.42 16.29
N LEU A 259 10.66 -2.83 15.25
CA LEU A 259 9.56 -3.79 15.32
C LEU A 259 9.98 -5.14 14.74
N ASN A 260 9.89 -6.17 15.57
CA ASN A 260 10.08 -7.56 15.11
C ASN A 260 8.71 -8.20 14.82
N ILE A 261 8.09 -7.72 13.75
CA ILE A 261 6.76 -8.14 13.32
C ILE A 261 6.74 -8.41 11.81
N PRO A 262 5.91 -9.31 11.31
CA PRO A 262 5.60 -9.38 9.89
C PRO A 262 4.91 -8.08 9.44
N TRP A 263 5.49 -7.46 8.42
CA TRP A 263 5.00 -6.23 7.82
C TRP A 263 5.22 -6.26 6.30
N SER A 264 4.30 -5.70 5.56
CA SER A 264 4.42 -5.44 4.12
C SER A 264 3.61 -4.21 3.74
N ASP A 265 4.14 -3.42 2.83
CA ASP A 265 3.39 -2.35 2.17
C ASP A 265 2.47 -2.89 1.07
N LEU A 266 2.54 -4.20 0.74
CA LEU A 266 1.78 -4.85 -0.34
C LEU A 266 1.84 -4.06 -1.65
N GLY A 267 3.05 -3.57 -1.98
CA GLY A 267 3.31 -2.70 -3.14
C GLY A 267 3.18 -3.40 -4.48
N SER A 268 3.20 -4.74 -4.50
CA SER A 268 3.11 -5.56 -5.71
C SER A 268 2.14 -6.73 -5.54
N TRP A 269 1.63 -7.26 -6.66
CA TRP A 269 0.84 -8.48 -6.67
C TRP A 269 1.62 -9.68 -6.13
N GLN A 270 2.94 -9.71 -6.34
CA GLN A 270 3.80 -10.76 -5.79
C GLN A 270 3.77 -10.78 -4.26
N GLU A 271 3.78 -9.64 -3.61
CA GLU A 271 3.68 -9.55 -2.14
C GLU A 271 2.29 -9.94 -1.64
N ILE A 272 1.24 -9.55 -2.36
CA ILE A 272 -0.14 -9.98 -2.07
C ILE A 272 -0.23 -11.50 -2.17
N CYS A 273 0.33 -12.12 -3.21
CA CYS A 273 0.35 -13.58 -3.35
C CYS A 273 1.13 -14.27 -2.22
N LYS A 274 2.31 -13.76 -1.85
CA LYS A 274 3.09 -14.29 -0.72
C LYS A 274 2.32 -14.22 0.61
N MET A 275 1.54 -13.17 0.82
CA MET A 275 0.66 -13.05 1.99
C MET A 275 -0.36 -14.20 2.04
N PHE A 276 -0.97 -14.56 0.89
CA PHE A 276 -1.89 -15.68 0.81
C PHE A 276 -1.18 -17.03 0.89
N ASP A 277 0.04 -17.15 0.36
CA ASP A 277 0.83 -18.38 0.44
C ASP A 277 1.22 -18.77 1.87
N LYS A 278 1.51 -17.81 2.75
CA LYS A 278 1.72 -18.06 4.18
C LYS A 278 0.48 -18.70 4.87
N ASN A 279 -0.71 -18.38 4.37
CA ASN A 279 -1.95 -18.99 4.82
C ASN A 279 -2.27 -20.33 4.12
N LYS A 280 -1.45 -20.75 3.14
CA LYS A 280 -1.66 -21.94 2.29
C LYS A 280 -1.60 -23.28 3.03
N LYS A 281 -1.05 -23.39 4.22
CA LYS A 281 -1.16 -24.67 4.98
C LYS A 281 -2.61 -25.14 5.16
N ASN A 282 -3.60 -24.25 4.95
CA ASN A 282 -5.03 -24.55 5.12
C ASN A 282 -5.92 -24.31 3.89
N LEU A 283 -5.42 -23.78 2.74
CA LEU A 283 -6.29 -23.33 1.64
C LEU A 283 -6.15 -24.11 0.32
N ILE A 284 -5.12 -24.93 0.14
CA ILE A 284 -5.08 -25.86 -1.00
C ILE A 284 -5.80 -27.15 -0.61
N LYS A 285 -7.10 -27.08 -0.41
CA LYS A 285 -7.93 -28.26 -0.61
C LYS A 285 -7.87 -28.60 -2.09
N LYS A 286 -7.67 -29.88 -2.42
CA LYS A 286 -7.63 -30.44 -3.82
C LYS A 286 -8.74 -29.91 -4.75
N LYS A 287 -9.78 -29.27 -4.23
CA LYS A 287 -10.94 -28.72 -4.94
C LYS A 287 -10.70 -27.45 -5.79
N ASN A 288 -9.56 -26.75 -5.66
CA ASN A 288 -9.33 -25.47 -6.36
C ASN A 288 -8.34 -25.58 -7.54
N ILE A 289 -7.94 -26.80 -7.93
CA ILE A 289 -7.05 -27.05 -9.05
C ILE A 289 -7.91 -27.52 -10.23
N PHE A 290 -7.78 -26.83 -11.34
CA PHE A 290 -8.53 -27.12 -12.58
C PHE A 290 -7.54 -27.48 -13.68
N TYR A 291 -7.55 -28.75 -14.09
CA TYR A 291 -6.73 -29.23 -15.20
C TYR A 291 -7.33 -28.83 -16.53
N ARG A 292 -6.47 -28.48 -17.49
CA ARG A 292 -6.81 -28.08 -18.85
C ARG A 292 -5.81 -28.71 -19.82
N PRO A 293 -6.14 -28.87 -21.10
CA PRO A 293 -5.21 -29.45 -22.08
C PRO A 293 -3.87 -28.72 -22.20
N TRP A 294 -3.85 -27.40 -21.92
CA TRP A 294 -2.64 -26.56 -21.93
C TRP A 294 -1.86 -26.58 -20.59
N GLY A 295 -2.38 -27.19 -19.53
CA GLY A 295 -1.75 -27.21 -18.22
C GLY A 295 -2.79 -27.23 -17.10
N ARG A 296 -2.72 -26.32 -16.15
CA ARG A 296 -3.69 -26.19 -15.04
C ARG A 296 -3.77 -24.76 -14.54
N TYR A 297 -4.82 -24.43 -13.84
CA TYR A 297 -4.86 -23.24 -13.03
C TYR A 297 -5.37 -23.55 -11.61
N ILE A 298 -5.01 -22.69 -10.69
CA ILE A 298 -5.41 -22.77 -9.29
C ILE A 298 -6.09 -21.46 -8.94
N ASN A 299 -7.33 -21.50 -8.46
CA ASN A 299 -7.96 -20.34 -7.88
C ASN A 299 -7.34 -20.09 -6.51
N LEU A 300 -6.54 -19.04 -6.40
CA LEU A 300 -5.82 -18.70 -5.17
C LEU A 300 -6.72 -17.93 -4.22
N PHE A 301 -7.50 -16.99 -4.75
CA PHE A 301 -8.35 -16.13 -3.95
C PHE A 301 -9.45 -15.46 -4.80
N SER A 302 -10.65 -15.30 -4.23
CA SER A 302 -11.77 -14.63 -4.88
C SER A 302 -12.51 -13.67 -3.93
N GLY A 303 -13.06 -12.60 -4.49
CA GLY A 303 -13.90 -11.61 -3.80
C GLY A 303 -15.04 -11.13 -4.69
N LYS A 304 -15.82 -10.18 -4.21
CA LYS A 304 -17.06 -9.74 -4.90
C LYS A 304 -16.87 -9.37 -6.37
N ASN A 305 -15.73 -8.77 -6.76
CA ASN A 305 -15.48 -8.30 -8.12
C ASN A 305 -14.08 -8.64 -8.60
N PHE A 306 -13.42 -9.64 -8.02
CA PHE A 306 -12.10 -10.07 -8.44
C PHE A 306 -11.84 -11.56 -8.13
N LEU A 307 -10.93 -12.15 -8.94
CA LEU A 307 -10.45 -13.52 -8.80
C LEU A 307 -8.94 -13.53 -9.11
N ILE A 308 -8.16 -14.12 -8.22
CA ILE A 308 -6.72 -14.34 -8.45
C ILE A 308 -6.48 -15.81 -8.72
N LYS A 309 -5.75 -16.10 -9.80
CA LYS A 309 -5.36 -17.45 -10.22
C LYS A 309 -3.86 -17.57 -10.38
N GLU A 310 -3.35 -18.77 -10.16
CA GLU A 310 -2.05 -19.19 -10.69
C GLU A 310 -2.29 -20.03 -11.96
N LEU A 311 -1.76 -19.60 -13.08
CA LEU A 311 -1.76 -20.38 -14.32
C LEU A 311 -0.42 -21.11 -14.41
N TYR A 312 -0.47 -22.42 -14.67
CA TYR A 312 0.67 -23.26 -15.02
C TYR A 312 0.49 -23.72 -16.46
N VAL A 313 1.29 -23.17 -17.37
CA VAL A 313 1.25 -23.54 -18.80
C VAL A 313 2.41 -24.50 -19.06
N LYS A 314 2.07 -25.75 -19.38
CA LYS A 314 3.07 -26.80 -19.71
C LYS A 314 3.89 -26.42 -20.94
N PRO A 315 5.07 -27.05 -21.17
CA PRO A 315 5.79 -26.92 -22.43
C PRO A 315 4.85 -27.13 -23.62
N ASN A 316 4.97 -26.29 -24.64
CA ASN A 316 4.12 -26.28 -25.86
C ASN A 316 2.61 -26.09 -25.57
N GLY A 317 2.24 -25.65 -24.36
CA GLY A 317 0.86 -25.34 -24.01
C GLY A 317 0.40 -24.02 -24.64
N ILE A 318 -0.80 -24.00 -25.18
CA ILE A 318 -1.39 -22.84 -25.86
C ILE A 318 -2.80 -22.62 -25.30
N LEU A 319 -3.10 -21.47 -24.71
CA LEU A 319 -4.45 -21.11 -24.31
C LEU A 319 -5.28 -20.71 -25.55
N SER A 320 -6.61 -20.75 -25.45
CA SER A 320 -7.48 -20.25 -26.51
C SER A 320 -7.21 -18.77 -26.82
N LEU A 321 -7.36 -18.38 -28.09
CA LEU A 321 -7.48 -16.98 -28.46
C LEU A 321 -8.88 -16.53 -28.06
N GLN A 322 -8.97 -15.63 -27.08
CA GLN A 322 -10.24 -15.32 -26.40
C GLN A 322 -10.36 -13.84 -26.04
N LYS A 323 -11.57 -13.42 -25.72
CA LYS A 323 -11.84 -12.11 -25.08
C LYS A 323 -12.89 -12.21 -24.00
N HIS A 324 -12.97 -11.18 -23.16
CA HIS A 324 -13.94 -11.03 -22.06
C HIS A 324 -14.64 -9.68 -22.14
N PHE A 325 -15.95 -9.67 -21.96
CA PHE A 325 -16.74 -8.43 -22.00
C PHE A 325 -16.90 -7.78 -20.64
N HIS A 326 -16.86 -8.57 -19.55
CA HIS A 326 -17.22 -8.11 -18.21
C HIS A 326 -16.06 -8.04 -17.25
N ARG A 327 -14.86 -8.53 -17.66
CA ARG A 327 -13.65 -8.47 -16.83
C ARG A 327 -12.43 -8.01 -17.61
N SER A 328 -11.50 -7.42 -16.88
CA SER A 328 -10.11 -7.20 -17.30
C SER A 328 -9.20 -8.17 -16.57
N GLU A 329 -8.02 -8.43 -17.11
CA GLU A 329 -7.04 -9.31 -16.51
C GLU A 329 -5.69 -8.61 -16.37
N HIS A 330 -4.98 -8.93 -15.31
CA HIS A 330 -3.61 -8.49 -15.12
C HIS A 330 -2.74 -9.71 -14.89
N TRP A 331 -1.75 -9.92 -15.74
CA TRP A 331 -0.84 -11.06 -15.71
C TRP A 331 0.51 -10.63 -15.19
N LEU A 332 1.06 -11.35 -14.21
CA LEU A 332 2.42 -11.22 -13.74
C LEU A 332 3.16 -12.51 -14.04
N ILE A 333 4.26 -12.42 -14.80
CA ILE A 333 5.08 -13.56 -15.12
C ILE A 333 5.97 -13.90 -13.92
N THR A 334 5.79 -15.11 -13.37
CA THR A 334 6.56 -15.56 -12.20
C THR A 334 7.59 -16.63 -12.55
N GLN A 335 7.43 -17.31 -13.71
CA GLN A 335 8.37 -18.31 -14.21
C GLN A 335 8.25 -18.44 -15.74
N GLY A 336 9.39 -18.61 -16.40
CA GLY A 336 9.46 -18.87 -17.84
C GLY A 336 9.39 -17.60 -18.70
N LEU A 337 9.18 -17.81 -20.01
CA LEU A 337 9.16 -16.76 -21.03
C LEU A 337 7.95 -16.97 -21.96
N PRO A 338 6.74 -16.57 -21.54
CA PRO A 338 5.54 -16.74 -22.36
C PRO A 338 5.56 -15.84 -23.58
N LYS A 339 5.02 -16.35 -24.69
CA LYS A 339 4.61 -15.56 -25.84
C LYS A 339 3.17 -15.13 -25.64
N ILE A 340 2.91 -13.84 -25.77
CA ILE A 340 1.61 -13.23 -25.50
C ILE A 340 1.08 -12.57 -26.76
N THR A 341 -0.19 -12.81 -27.05
CA THR A 341 -0.94 -12.12 -28.09
C THR A 341 -1.92 -11.15 -27.45
N LEU A 342 -1.90 -9.87 -27.86
CA LEU A 342 -2.92 -8.86 -27.52
C LEU A 342 -3.40 -8.21 -28.83
N ASN A 343 -4.62 -8.48 -29.22
CA ASN A 343 -5.18 -8.12 -30.54
C ASN A 343 -4.25 -8.62 -31.67
N LYS A 344 -3.70 -7.71 -32.47
CA LYS A 344 -2.76 -8.03 -33.58
C LYS A 344 -1.29 -8.12 -33.13
N LYS A 345 -0.94 -7.69 -31.89
CA LYS A 345 0.44 -7.66 -31.41
C LYS A 345 0.83 -8.98 -30.75
N LYS A 346 2.02 -9.50 -31.09
CA LYS A 346 2.65 -10.67 -30.44
C LYS A 346 3.99 -10.27 -29.86
N PHE A 347 4.25 -10.62 -28.60
CA PHE A 347 5.49 -10.29 -27.89
C PHE A 347 5.76 -11.31 -26.79
N THR A 348 6.98 -11.34 -26.27
CA THR A 348 7.37 -12.14 -25.10
C THR A 348 7.49 -11.27 -23.86
N LYS A 349 7.31 -11.87 -22.68
CA LYS A 349 7.49 -11.23 -21.38
C LYS A 349 8.40 -12.04 -20.49
N LYS A 350 9.34 -11.35 -19.80
CA LYS A 350 10.28 -11.94 -18.84
C LYS A 350 9.68 -12.04 -17.45
N ILE A 351 10.34 -12.78 -16.56
CA ILE A 351 9.99 -12.83 -15.13
C ILE A 351 10.00 -11.42 -14.54
N ASN A 352 9.03 -11.14 -13.68
CA ASN A 352 8.72 -9.84 -13.05
C ASN A 352 8.13 -8.77 -14.00
N GLU A 353 7.91 -9.08 -15.25
CA GLU A 353 7.13 -8.22 -16.13
C GLU A 353 5.63 -8.54 -16.03
N SER A 354 4.80 -7.54 -16.29
CA SER A 354 3.36 -7.69 -16.26
C SER A 354 2.70 -7.28 -17.58
N VAL A 355 1.48 -7.77 -17.77
CA VAL A 355 0.64 -7.46 -18.93
C VAL A 355 -0.75 -7.12 -18.43
N PHE A 356 -1.30 -6.02 -18.91
CA PHE A 356 -2.68 -5.66 -18.69
C PHE A 356 -3.53 -6.00 -19.91
N VAL A 357 -4.57 -6.79 -19.69
CA VAL A 357 -5.58 -7.16 -20.69
C VAL A 357 -6.86 -6.41 -20.38
N GLN A 358 -7.16 -5.40 -21.17
CA GLN A 358 -8.39 -4.60 -21.01
C GLN A 358 -9.61 -5.45 -21.43
N LYS A 359 -10.80 -5.12 -20.89
CA LYS A 359 -12.07 -5.68 -21.35
C LYS A 359 -12.21 -5.54 -22.87
N GLY A 360 -12.70 -6.60 -23.52
CA GLY A 360 -12.86 -6.63 -24.96
C GLY A 360 -11.59 -6.88 -25.78
N THR A 361 -10.40 -6.94 -25.14
CA THR A 361 -9.14 -7.22 -25.82
C THR A 361 -9.05 -8.71 -26.16
N ILE A 362 -8.78 -9.03 -27.43
CA ILE A 362 -8.48 -10.40 -27.86
C ILE A 362 -7.08 -10.77 -27.40
N HIS A 363 -6.94 -11.90 -26.69
CA HIS A 363 -5.67 -12.25 -26.06
C HIS A 363 -5.43 -13.76 -26.00
N ARG A 364 -4.16 -14.14 -25.88
CA ARG A 364 -3.68 -15.54 -25.77
C ARG A 364 -2.37 -15.58 -25.01
N ILE A 365 -2.14 -16.65 -24.26
CA ILE A 365 -0.85 -17.03 -23.70
C ILE A 365 -0.40 -18.33 -24.38
N GLU A 366 0.85 -18.37 -24.83
CA GLU A 366 1.52 -19.52 -25.41
C GLU A 366 2.84 -19.77 -24.69
N ASN A 367 3.17 -21.02 -24.45
CA ASN A 367 4.48 -21.42 -23.95
C ASN A 367 5.25 -22.20 -25.00
N PRO A 368 6.03 -21.56 -25.86
CA PRO A 368 6.83 -22.25 -26.89
C PRO A 368 8.10 -22.92 -26.35
N ASN A 369 8.35 -22.86 -25.04
CA ASN A 369 9.60 -23.27 -24.42
C ASN A 369 9.51 -24.69 -23.84
N LYS A 370 10.68 -25.34 -23.63
CA LYS A 370 10.80 -26.65 -22.98
C LYS A 370 10.55 -26.61 -21.47
N LYS A 371 10.59 -25.43 -20.84
CA LYS A 371 10.30 -25.25 -19.41
C LYS A 371 8.89 -24.68 -19.20
N PRO A 372 8.22 -25.02 -18.10
CA PRO A 372 6.88 -24.51 -17.84
C PRO A 372 6.88 -23.00 -17.58
N VAL A 373 5.77 -22.36 -17.93
CA VAL A 373 5.48 -20.96 -17.63
C VAL A 373 4.51 -20.90 -16.45
N LYS A 374 4.76 -20.00 -15.50
CA LYS A 374 3.79 -19.68 -14.43
C LYS A 374 3.46 -18.20 -14.47
N ILE A 375 2.17 -17.92 -14.30
CA ILE A 375 1.62 -16.57 -14.34
C ILE A 375 0.65 -16.43 -13.19
N ILE A 376 0.73 -15.30 -12.46
CA ILE A 376 -0.35 -14.88 -11.58
C ILE A 376 -1.28 -14.00 -12.38
N GLU A 377 -2.54 -14.40 -12.46
CA GLU A 377 -3.61 -13.70 -13.13
C GLU A 377 -4.57 -13.08 -12.10
N ALA A 378 -4.73 -11.77 -12.16
CA ALA A 378 -5.75 -11.06 -11.39
C ALA A 378 -6.88 -10.61 -12.33
N GLN A 379 -8.04 -11.21 -12.19
CA GLN A 379 -9.26 -10.87 -12.91
C GLN A 379 -10.08 -9.85 -12.11
N LEU A 380 -10.59 -8.82 -12.79
CA LEU A 380 -11.44 -7.80 -12.19
C LEU A 380 -12.66 -7.56 -13.07
N GLY A 381 -13.83 -7.65 -12.49
CA GLY A 381 -15.07 -7.42 -13.22
C GLY A 381 -16.32 -7.89 -12.50
N SER A 382 -17.46 -7.68 -13.15
CA SER A 382 -18.76 -8.09 -12.63
C SER A 382 -19.03 -9.59 -12.85
N ILE A 383 -18.48 -10.19 -13.89
CA ILE A 383 -18.62 -11.61 -14.24
C ILE A 383 -17.22 -12.22 -14.34
N LEU A 384 -16.89 -13.15 -13.42
CA LEU A 384 -15.58 -13.80 -13.31
C LEU A 384 -15.67 -15.31 -13.64
N LYS A 385 -16.77 -15.73 -14.23
CA LYS A 385 -17.04 -17.12 -14.62
C LYS A 385 -16.54 -17.40 -16.04
N GLU A 386 -16.38 -18.68 -16.38
CA GLU A 386 -16.00 -19.10 -17.75
C GLU A 386 -17.06 -18.72 -18.80
N THR A 387 -18.29 -18.42 -18.41
CA THR A 387 -19.36 -17.94 -19.30
C THR A 387 -19.06 -16.56 -19.94
N ASP A 388 -18.10 -15.78 -19.39
CA ASP A 388 -17.61 -14.51 -19.99
C ASP A 388 -16.48 -14.75 -21.01
N ILE A 389 -16.18 -15.99 -21.39
CA ILE A 389 -15.12 -16.31 -22.36
C ILE A 389 -15.71 -16.48 -23.75
N VAL A 390 -15.37 -15.58 -24.66
CA VAL A 390 -15.62 -15.77 -26.10
C VAL A 390 -14.32 -16.25 -26.74
N ARG A 391 -14.35 -17.46 -27.31
CA ARG A 391 -13.18 -18.10 -27.94
C ARG A 391 -13.24 -17.92 -29.46
N TYR A 392 -12.13 -17.49 -30.05
CA TYR A 392 -11.96 -17.32 -31.48
C TYR A 392 -11.17 -18.50 -32.13
N GLN A 393 -10.16 -18.99 -31.41
CA GLN A 393 -9.35 -20.11 -31.82
C GLN A 393 -8.95 -20.94 -30.61
N ASP A 394 -9.10 -22.24 -30.73
CA ASP A 394 -8.70 -23.19 -29.71
C ASP A 394 -8.25 -24.51 -30.35
N ILE A 395 -6.97 -24.84 -30.19
CA ILE A 395 -6.38 -26.06 -30.78
C ILE A 395 -6.90 -27.35 -30.14
N TYR A 396 -7.68 -27.24 -29.05
CA TYR A 396 -8.22 -28.36 -28.29
C TYR A 396 -9.72 -28.56 -28.52
N GLY A 397 -10.31 -27.90 -29.53
CA GLY A 397 -11.70 -28.12 -29.95
C GLY A 397 -12.77 -27.58 -29.03
N ARG A 398 -12.48 -26.59 -28.18
CA ARG A 398 -13.44 -25.95 -27.22
C ARG A 398 -14.14 -24.73 -27.81
N VAL A 399 -14.01 -24.47 -29.08
CA VAL A 399 -14.78 -23.45 -29.82
C VAL A 399 -16.14 -24.06 -30.14
N LYS A 400 -17.24 -23.44 -29.65
CA LYS A 400 -18.61 -23.77 -30.04
C LYS A 400 -18.97 -22.95 -31.27
#